data_1cd6a7006433798bb51d4ad317ccd6e9
#
_entry.id   1cd6a7006433798bb51d4ad317ccd6e9
#
_cell.length_a   1.000
_cell.length_b   1.000
_cell.length_c   1.000
_cell.angle_alpha   90.00
_cell.angle_beta   90.00
_cell.angle_gamma   90.00
#
_symmetry.space_group_name_H-M   'P 1'
#
loop_
_entity.id
_entity.type
_entity.pdbx_description
1 polymer ?
#
loop_
_entity_poly.entity_id
_entity_poly.type
_entity_poly.pdbx_seq_one_letter_code
_entity_poly.pdbx_strand_id
1 'polypeptide(L)'
;MKKIVGIDIGGTMIKYALLSLEGDILKKGEIPTEASKGVENLFSNISKVIEGYLSEDILGIAVSGTGQIDGSIGKVIGGNPIIPGWIGTNLVERLEEKFNLPAVLENDVNCAALGEKWIGAAKGKRDFLCLTIGTGIGGGIVLNDELLRGDTCVAGEFGHIQIEKNGRQCLCGKKGCYERYASATALVTMVKEEYGEELNGKQIFDLYHSGNQVVIDVVEKWIDYLTDGLGTLAYIFNPSLIVIGGGVTKQGDYLLEKINKSLDGKIGENYKKNLQIKFAELGNNAGMLGAEYLLLKKIKHFN
;
A
#
# COMPACT_ATOMS: atom_id res chain seq x y z
N MET A 1 20.22 -3.73 22.94
CA MET A 1 19.31 -2.69 22.39
C MET A 1 18.10 -3.39 21.84
N LYS A 2 16.90 -3.01 22.31
CA LYS A 2 15.64 -3.65 21.90
C LYS A 2 15.40 -3.48 20.40
N LYS A 3 14.82 -4.49 19.78
CA LYS A 3 14.58 -4.59 18.33
C LYS A 3 13.16 -5.10 18.05
N ILE A 4 12.70 -4.94 16.83
CA ILE A 4 11.40 -5.41 16.38
C ILE A 4 11.60 -6.31 15.16
N VAL A 5 10.84 -7.41 15.09
CA VAL A 5 10.75 -8.20 13.87
C VAL A 5 9.61 -7.65 13.01
N GLY A 6 9.98 -7.01 11.90
CA GLY A 6 9.04 -6.52 10.89
C GLY A 6 8.80 -7.56 9.82
N ILE A 7 7.55 -7.75 9.42
CA ILE A 7 7.12 -8.72 8.40
C ILE A 7 6.15 -8.04 7.45
N ASP A 8 6.32 -8.25 6.14
CA ASP A 8 5.40 -7.79 5.10
C ASP A 8 4.96 -8.99 4.26
N ILE A 9 3.68 -9.36 4.40
CA ILE A 9 3.08 -10.53 3.76
C ILE A 9 2.47 -10.12 2.43
N GLY A 10 3.21 -10.33 1.34
CA GLY A 10 2.69 -10.19 -0.02
C GLY A 10 2.16 -11.50 -0.58
N GLY A 11 1.45 -11.43 -1.71
CA GLY A 11 0.89 -12.60 -2.38
C GLY A 11 1.95 -13.60 -2.89
N THR A 12 3.16 -13.13 -3.21
CA THR A 12 4.25 -13.95 -3.78
C THR A 12 5.40 -14.16 -2.82
N MET A 13 5.80 -13.10 -2.10
CA MET A 13 6.94 -13.09 -1.19
C MET A 13 6.52 -12.54 0.17
N ILE A 14 7.10 -13.11 1.23
CA ILE A 14 7.13 -12.56 2.58
C ILE A 14 8.47 -11.86 2.71
N LYS A 15 8.46 -10.55 2.92
CA LYS A 15 9.64 -9.77 3.28
C LYS A 15 9.72 -9.66 4.80
N TYR A 16 10.92 -9.64 5.33
CA TYR A 16 11.11 -9.49 6.76
C TYR A 16 12.37 -8.70 7.08
N ALA A 17 12.39 -8.07 8.23
CA ALA A 17 13.53 -7.32 8.72
C ALA A 17 13.64 -7.37 10.23
N LEU A 18 14.86 -7.22 10.72
CA LEU A 18 15.15 -6.84 12.09
C LEU A 18 15.31 -5.33 12.11
N LEU A 19 14.50 -4.65 12.92
CA LEU A 19 14.38 -3.20 12.94
C LEU A 19 14.89 -2.63 14.28
N SER A 20 15.52 -1.45 14.25
CA SER A 20 15.75 -0.63 15.45
C SER A 20 14.44 0.04 15.88
N LEU A 21 14.38 0.62 17.08
CA LEU A 21 13.18 1.36 17.51
C LEU A 21 13.01 2.73 16.83
N GLU A 22 14.00 3.12 16.04
CA GLU A 22 14.04 4.36 15.25
C GLU A 22 13.68 4.15 13.77
N GLY A 23 13.37 2.88 13.36
CA GLY A 23 13.01 2.52 11.99
C GLY A 23 14.20 2.16 11.10
N ASP A 24 15.41 1.94 11.67
CA ASP A 24 16.54 1.48 10.87
C ASP A 24 16.44 -0.01 10.58
N ILE A 25 16.72 -0.40 9.35
CA ILE A 25 16.75 -1.79 8.93
C ILE A 25 18.12 -2.38 9.22
N LEU A 26 18.23 -3.18 10.30
CA LEU A 26 19.48 -3.80 10.75
C LEU A 26 19.84 -5.05 9.92
N LYS A 27 18.84 -5.88 9.63
CA LYS A 27 18.94 -7.08 8.79
C LYS A 27 17.66 -7.22 8.00
N LYS A 28 17.69 -7.74 6.80
CA LYS A 28 16.50 -8.03 6.00
C LYS A 28 16.65 -9.28 5.15
N GLY A 29 15.53 -9.87 4.79
CA GLY A 29 15.47 -11.01 3.89
C GLY A 29 14.08 -11.16 3.30
N GLU A 30 13.92 -12.15 2.45
CA GLU A 30 12.64 -12.51 1.87
C GLU A 30 12.56 -14.02 1.65
N ILE A 31 11.35 -14.57 1.71
CA ILE A 31 11.04 -15.97 1.43
C ILE A 31 9.76 -16.05 0.60
N PRO A 32 9.55 -17.11 -0.20
CA PRO A 32 8.30 -17.31 -0.91
C PRO A 32 7.12 -17.41 0.07
N THR A 33 6.01 -16.74 -0.28
CA THR A 33 4.74 -16.87 0.50
C THR A 33 4.16 -18.27 0.38
N GLU A 34 4.35 -18.92 -0.78
CA GLU A 34 3.75 -20.23 -1.09
C GLU A 34 2.23 -20.23 -0.83
N ALA A 35 1.56 -19.17 -1.26
CA ALA A 35 0.18 -18.84 -0.93
C ALA A 35 -0.81 -20.02 -1.11
N SER A 36 -0.62 -20.84 -2.15
CA SER A 36 -1.47 -21.99 -2.45
C SER A 36 -1.43 -23.10 -1.38
N LYS A 37 -0.40 -23.13 -0.53
CA LYS A 37 -0.28 -24.07 0.58
C LYS A 37 -1.12 -23.69 1.81
N GLY A 38 -1.74 -22.51 1.78
CA GLY A 38 -2.67 -22.05 2.81
C GLY A 38 -2.03 -21.46 4.06
N VAL A 39 -2.91 -21.04 4.99
CA VAL A 39 -2.53 -20.25 6.16
C VAL A 39 -1.61 -20.98 7.15
N GLU A 40 -1.72 -22.29 7.28
CA GLU A 40 -0.87 -23.04 8.21
C GLU A 40 0.59 -23.08 7.73
N ASN A 41 0.81 -23.23 6.42
CA ASN A 41 2.15 -23.11 5.83
C ASN A 41 2.69 -21.68 5.97
N LEU A 42 1.86 -20.67 5.72
CA LEU A 42 2.21 -19.26 5.91
C LEU A 42 2.65 -19.01 7.36
N PHE A 43 1.86 -19.44 8.35
CA PHE A 43 2.17 -19.29 9.76
C PHE A 43 3.47 -20.00 10.16
N SER A 44 3.70 -21.22 9.61
CA SER A 44 4.96 -21.96 9.81
C SER A 44 6.17 -21.17 9.26
N ASN A 45 6.05 -20.61 8.05
CA ASN A 45 7.12 -19.83 7.43
C ASN A 45 7.43 -18.54 8.22
N ILE A 46 6.40 -17.80 8.63
CA ILE A 46 6.55 -16.62 9.49
C ILE A 46 7.20 -17.00 10.82
N SER A 47 6.76 -18.10 11.44
CA SER A 47 7.32 -18.59 12.70
C SER A 47 8.82 -18.86 12.61
N LYS A 48 9.27 -19.54 11.54
CA LYS A 48 10.71 -19.83 11.33
C LYS A 48 11.53 -18.55 11.18
N VAL A 49 10.98 -17.51 10.51
CA VAL A 49 11.63 -16.19 10.42
C VAL A 49 11.81 -15.58 11.80
N ILE A 50 10.75 -15.58 12.62
CA ILE A 50 10.79 -14.99 13.97
C ILE A 50 11.77 -15.79 14.86
N GLU A 51 11.71 -17.12 14.83
CA GLU A 51 12.60 -18.03 15.58
C GLU A 51 14.09 -17.74 15.28
N GLY A 52 14.41 -17.38 14.04
CA GLY A 52 15.76 -16.99 13.64
C GLY A 52 16.29 -15.71 14.30
N TYR A 53 15.42 -14.92 14.92
CA TYR A 53 15.77 -13.66 15.60
C TYR A 53 15.58 -13.72 17.13
N LEU A 54 15.12 -14.83 17.73
CA LEU A 54 14.86 -14.92 19.19
C LEU A 54 16.11 -14.79 20.04
N SER A 55 17.32 -14.96 19.49
CA SER A 55 18.56 -14.69 20.18
C SER A 55 18.86 -13.19 20.32
N GLU A 56 18.16 -12.36 19.59
CA GLU A 56 18.21 -10.90 19.71
C GLU A 56 17.23 -10.42 20.80
N ASP A 57 17.43 -9.22 21.35
CA ASP A 57 16.53 -8.61 22.34
C ASP A 57 15.25 -8.06 21.66
N ILE A 58 14.29 -8.96 21.35
CA ILE A 58 13.08 -8.64 20.60
C ILE A 58 12.00 -8.07 21.51
N LEU A 59 11.49 -6.88 21.17
CA LEU A 59 10.42 -6.20 21.87
C LEU A 59 9.02 -6.63 21.39
N GLY A 60 8.88 -7.05 20.13
CA GLY A 60 7.62 -7.47 19.56
C GLY A 60 7.69 -7.73 18.06
N ILE A 61 6.54 -8.07 17.47
CA ILE A 61 6.36 -8.52 16.09
C ILE A 61 5.39 -7.57 15.38
N ALA A 62 5.85 -6.97 14.29
CA ALA A 62 5.08 -6.01 13.51
C ALA A 62 4.79 -6.55 12.11
N VAL A 63 3.50 -6.78 11.79
CA VAL A 63 3.10 -7.42 10.54
C VAL A 63 2.27 -6.46 9.67
N SER A 64 2.72 -6.28 8.45
CA SER A 64 1.98 -5.72 7.31
C SER A 64 1.44 -6.89 6.49
N GLY A 65 0.18 -6.85 6.08
CA GLY A 65 -0.42 -7.97 5.36
C GLY A 65 -1.45 -7.56 4.33
N THR A 66 -1.57 -8.39 3.30
CA THR A 66 -2.58 -8.21 2.25
C THR A 66 -3.98 -8.57 2.73
N GLY A 67 -4.99 -7.89 2.20
CA GLY A 67 -6.41 -8.11 2.48
C GLY A 67 -7.02 -7.08 3.42
N GLN A 68 -8.31 -7.26 3.73
CA GLN A 68 -9.04 -6.43 4.68
C GLN A 68 -8.76 -6.93 6.09
N ILE A 69 -8.24 -6.07 6.94
CA ILE A 69 -7.74 -6.43 8.26
C ILE A 69 -8.39 -5.55 9.32
N ASP A 70 -8.97 -6.20 10.33
CA ASP A 70 -9.29 -5.53 11.57
C ASP A 70 -8.01 -5.39 12.41
N GLY A 71 -7.33 -4.26 12.25
CA GLY A 71 -6.07 -3.98 12.94
C GLY A 71 -6.22 -3.78 14.44
N SER A 72 -7.44 -3.63 14.98
CA SER A 72 -7.68 -3.51 16.42
C SER A 72 -7.47 -4.82 17.17
N ILE A 73 -7.76 -5.95 16.49
CA ILE A 73 -7.61 -7.31 17.02
C ILE A 73 -6.64 -8.17 16.22
N GLY A 74 -6.10 -7.65 15.12
CA GLY A 74 -5.13 -8.37 14.27
C GLY A 74 -5.72 -9.56 13.50
N LYS A 75 -6.99 -9.39 13.02
CA LYS A 75 -7.74 -10.44 12.32
C LYS A 75 -7.99 -10.07 10.88
N VAL A 76 -7.82 -11.04 9.98
CA VAL A 76 -8.18 -10.90 8.57
C VAL A 76 -9.68 -11.11 8.41
N ILE A 77 -10.38 -10.09 7.91
CA ILE A 77 -11.85 -10.06 7.83
C ILE A 77 -12.37 -10.19 6.40
N GLY A 78 -11.51 -9.97 5.38
CA GLY A 78 -11.94 -10.02 3.99
C GLY A 78 -10.80 -9.82 2.99
N GLY A 79 -11.17 -9.58 1.74
CA GLY A 79 -10.25 -9.38 0.62
C GLY A 79 -10.23 -10.57 -0.35
N ASN A 80 -9.33 -10.52 -1.34
CA ASN A 80 -9.18 -11.61 -2.29
C ASN A 80 -8.48 -12.80 -1.62
N PRO A 81 -9.08 -14.01 -1.58
CA PRO A 81 -8.54 -15.17 -0.88
C PRO A 81 -7.40 -15.84 -1.69
N ILE A 82 -6.28 -15.13 -1.86
CA ILE A 82 -5.08 -15.69 -2.52
C ILE A 82 -4.48 -16.83 -1.66
N ILE A 83 -4.65 -16.73 -0.33
CA ILE A 83 -4.13 -17.70 0.65
C ILE A 83 -5.33 -18.45 1.24
N PRO A 84 -5.52 -19.75 0.98
CA PRO A 84 -6.58 -20.54 1.60
C PRO A 84 -6.54 -20.47 3.14
N GLY A 85 -7.69 -20.18 3.75
CA GLY A 85 -7.81 -20.04 5.21
C GLY A 85 -7.33 -18.71 5.78
N TRP A 86 -6.87 -17.77 4.94
CA TRP A 86 -6.41 -16.44 5.41
C TRP A 86 -7.55 -15.63 6.02
N ILE A 87 -8.70 -15.56 5.34
CA ILE A 87 -9.89 -14.88 5.87
C ILE A 87 -10.39 -15.62 7.13
N GLY A 88 -10.59 -14.88 8.19
CA GLY A 88 -10.99 -15.38 9.51
C GLY A 88 -9.82 -15.66 10.46
N THR A 89 -8.56 -15.66 9.96
CA THR A 89 -7.38 -15.88 10.81
C THR A 89 -7.12 -14.67 11.71
N ASN A 90 -6.99 -14.92 13.03
CA ASN A 90 -6.44 -13.98 13.99
C ASN A 90 -4.92 -14.22 14.11
N LEU A 91 -4.14 -13.55 13.27
CA LEU A 91 -2.70 -13.76 13.23
C LEU A 91 -2.01 -13.22 14.50
N VAL A 92 -2.50 -12.12 15.05
CA VAL A 92 -1.90 -11.51 16.26
C VAL A 92 -2.02 -12.46 17.43
N GLU A 93 -3.21 -13.01 17.71
CA GLU A 93 -3.42 -13.98 18.78
C GLU A 93 -2.48 -15.19 18.65
N ARG A 94 -2.39 -15.77 17.45
CA ARG A 94 -1.49 -16.91 17.19
C ARG A 94 -0.02 -16.59 17.41
N LEU A 95 0.42 -15.37 17.05
CA LEU A 95 1.82 -14.93 17.26
C LEU A 95 2.09 -14.66 18.74
N GLU A 96 1.19 -13.98 19.43
CA GLU A 96 1.32 -13.66 20.86
C GLU A 96 1.32 -14.95 21.71
N GLU A 97 0.44 -15.91 21.41
CA GLU A 97 0.43 -17.22 22.08
C GLU A 97 1.73 -18.01 21.86
N LYS A 98 2.24 -18.03 20.63
CA LYS A 98 3.43 -18.83 20.32
C LYS A 98 4.72 -18.22 20.87
N PHE A 99 4.89 -16.90 20.77
CA PHE A 99 6.18 -16.24 21.06
C PHE A 99 6.20 -15.49 22.40
N ASN A 100 5.05 -15.33 23.04
CA ASN A 100 4.91 -14.50 24.26
C ASN A 100 5.50 -13.08 24.07
N LEU A 101 5.27 -12.51 22.88
CA LEU A 101 5.69 -11.16 22.48
C LEU A 101 4.50 -10.39 21.96
N PRO A 102 4.36 -9.09 22.24
CA PRO A 102 3.30 -8.28 21.65
C PRO A 102 3.42 -8.26 20.12
N ALA A 103 2.28 -8.38 19.45
CA ALA A 103 2.22 -8.36 18.00
C ALA A 103 1.16 -7.39 17.48
N VAL A 104 1.32 -6.92 16.25
CA VAL A 104 0.31 -6.16 15.49
C VAL A 104 0.21 -6.74 14.07
N LEU A 105 -0.98 -6.59 13.48
CA LEU A 105 -1.23 -6.84 12.08
C LEU A 105 -2.09 -5.70 11.53
N GLU A 106 -1.71 -5.12 10.39
CA GLU A 106 -2.50 -4.11 9.69
C GLU A 106 -2.38 -4.31 8.18
N ASN A 107 -3.34 -3.75 7.43
CA ASN A 107 -3.32 -3.78 5.98
C ASN A 107 -2.04 -3.12 5.40
N ASP A 108 -1.53 -3.64 4.29
CA ASP A 108 -0.27 -3.23 3.66
C ASP A 108 -0.25 -1.75 3.26
N VAL A 109 -1.34 -1.20 2.73
CA VAL A 109 -1.42 0.21 2.36
C VAL A 109 -1.59 1.11 3.57
N ASN A 110 -2.36 0.68 4.57
CA ASN A 110 -2.46 1.36 5.86
C ASN A 110 -1.09 1.43 6.55
N CYS A 111 -0.35 0.33 6.54
CA CYS A 111 1.03 0.31 7.02
C CYS A 111 1.91 1.25 6.21
N ALA A 112 1.82 1.25 4.87
CA ALA A 112 2.60 2.17 4.05
C ALA A 112 2.30 3.63 4.41
N ALA A 113 1.03 4.00 4.60
CA ALA A 113 0.65 5.34 5.07
C ALA A 113 1.28 5.68 6.42
N LEU A 114 1.27 4.76 7.37
CA LEU A 114 1.86 4.96 8.70
C LEU A 114 3.39 5.06 8.65
N GLY A 115 4.05 4.29 7.80
CA GLY A 115 5.50 4.40 7.58
C GLY A 115 5.88 5.77 7.02
N GLU A 116 5.19 6.19 5.96
CA GLU A 116 5.40 7.51 5.35
C GLU A 116 5.09 8.67 6.32
N LYS A 117 4.11 8.49 7.23
CA LYS A 117 3.84 9.42 8.32
C LYS A 117 5.01 9.51 9.31
N TRP A 118 5.57 8.38 9.69
CA TRP A 118 6.58 8.32 10.73
C TRP A 118 7.91 8.92 10.29
N ILE A 119 8.47 8.42 9.19
CA ILE A 119 9.84 8.74 8.74
C ILE A 119 9.96 9.04 7.24
N GLY A 120 8.86 9.10 6.49
CA GLY A 120 8.85 9.31 5.03
C GLY A 120 8.22 10.63 4.59
N ALA A 121 7.65 10.61 3.38
CA ALA A 121 7.12 11.78 2.65
C ALA A 121 6.02 12.56 3.39
N ALA A 122 5.29 11.91 4.33
CA ALA A 122 4.22 12.51 5.12
C ALA A 122 4.64 12.87 6.55
N LYS A 123 5.96 12.85 6.86
CA LYS A 123 6.46 13.24 8.20
C LYS A 123 5.99 14.62 8.58
N GLY A 124 5.39 14.74 9.78
CA GLY A 124 4.84 15.99 10.32
C GLY A 124 3.48 16.40 9.75
N LYS A 125 2.88 15.62 8.85
CA LYS A 125 1.52 15.86 8.34
C LYS A 125 0.50 15.17 9.23
N ARG A 126 -0.53 15.92 9.64
CA ARG A 126 -1.65 15.39 10.45
C ARG A 126 -2.72 14.74 9.61
N ASP A 127 -2.98 15.31 8.44
CA ASP A 127 -4.05 14.92 7.53
C ASP A 127 -3.46 14.71 6.14
N PHE A 128 -3.50 13.49 5.65
CA PHE A 128 -3.04 13.13 4.31
C PHE A 128 -3.65 11.82 3.84
N LEU A 129 -3.57 11.60 2.54
CA LEU A 129 -3.94 10.33 1.91
C LEU A 129 -2.69 9.64 1.37
N CYS A 130 -2.68 8.32 1.41
CA CYS A 130 -1.67 7.49 0.77
C CYS A 130 -2.35 6.60 -0.26
N LEU A 131 -1.85 6.61 -1.50
CA LEU A 131 -2.27 5.68 -2.54
C LEU A 131 -1.09 4.78 -2.92
N THR A 132 -1.35 3.51 -3.14
CA THR A 132 -0.37 2.60 -3.77
C THR A 132 -0.87 2.18 -5.13
N ILE A 133 -0.05 2.38 -6.18
CA ILE A 133 -0.37 2.04 -7.56
C ILE A 133 0.47 0.83 -7.94
N GLY A 134 -0.17 -0.32 -7.91
CA GLY A 134 0.42 -1.62 -8.23
C GLY A 134 -0.48 -2.45 -9.13
N THR A 135 -0.70 -3.72 -8.80
CA THR A 135 -1.67 -4.60 -9.49
C THR A 135 -3.09 -4.00 -9.45
N GLY A 136 -3.47 -3.39 -8.34
CA GLY A 136 -4.65 -2.58 -8.14
C GLY A 136 -4.28 -1.19 -7.64
N ILE A 137 -5.24 -0.51 -7.02
CA ILE A 137 -5.05 0.74 -6.28
C ILE A 137 -5.52 0.52 -4.85
N GLY A 138 -4.60 0.61 -3.91
CA GLY A 138 -4.92 0.65 -2.50
C GLY A 138 -4.88 2.06 -1.94
N GLY A 139 -5.53 2.27 -0.79
CA GLY A 139 -5.56 3.56 -0.13
C GLY A 139 -5.43 3.46 1.39
N GLY A 140 -4.78 4.45 1.97
CA GLY A 140 -4.70 4.68 3.41
C GLY A 140 -5.06 6.13 3.73
N ILE A 141 -5.82 6.33 4.79
CA ILE A 141 -6.33 7.64 5.18
C ILE A 141 -5.80 7.95 6.58
N VAL A 142 -5.08 9.04 6.72
CA VAL A 142 -4.66 9.55 8.03
C VAL A 142 -5.34 10.89 8.26
N LEU A 143 -6.13 10.99 9.34
CA LEU A 143 -6.82 12.20 9.76
C LEU A 143 -6.59 12.43 11.26
N ASN A 144 -6.27 13.67 11.63
CA ASN A 144 -5.96 14.05 13.02
C ASN A 144 -4.86 13.18 13.66
N ASP A 145 -3.81 12.89 12.87
CA ASP A 145 -2.68 12.03 13.25
C ASP A 145 -3.00 10.53 13.41
N GLU A 146 -4.24 10.11 13.18
CA GLU A 146 -4.69 8.73 13.34
C GLU A 146 -5.10 8.11 12.00
N LEU A 147 -4.85 6.80 11.87
CA LEU A 147 -5.31 6.00 10.74
C LEU A 147 -6.83 5.85 10.80
N LEU A 148 -7.52 6.26 9.75
CA LEU A 148 -8.96 6.06 9.61
C LEU A 148 -9.24 4.64 9.08
N ARG A 149 -9.73 3.76 9.92
CA ARG A 149 -10.12 2.39 9.54
C ARG A 149 -11.57 2.27 9.10
N GLY A 150 -12.44 3.23 9.50
CA GLY A 150 -13.89 3.13 9.34
C GLY A 150 -14.52 2.17 10.34
N ASP A 151 -15.83 2.05 10.28
CA ASP A 151 -16.64 1.24 11.22
C ASP A 151 -16.30 -0.27 11.13
N THR A 152 -16.07 -0.76 9.93
CA THR A 152 -15.78 -2.17 9.64
C THR A 152 -14.33 -2.43 9.24
N CYS A 153 -13.43 -1.52 9.54
CA CYS A 153 -11.98 -1.61 9.26
C CYS A 153 -11.61 -1.74 7.77
N VAL A 154 -12.45 -1.24 6.85
CA VAL A 154 -12.23 -1.31 5.40
C VAL A 154 -12.23 0.07 4.72
N ALA A 155 -12.00 1.15 5.46
CA ALA A 155 -11.83 2.48 4.86
C ALA A 155 -10.56 2.52 4.00
N GLY A 156 -10.56 3.37 2.97
CA GLY A 156 -9.39 3.52 2.08
C GLY A 156 -9.43 2.64 0.82
N GLU A 157 -10.50 1.92 0.56
CA GLU A 157 -10.67 1.13 -0.68
C GLU A 157 -10.86 2.02 -1.93
N PHE A 158 -9.91 2.94 -2.15
CA PHE A 158 -9.98 3.94 -3.23
C PHE A 158 -10.06 3.32 -4.62
N GLY A 159 -9.41 2.18 -4.82
CA GLY A 159 -9.45 1.47 -6.09
C GLY A 159 -10.86 1.08 -6.54
N HIS A 160 -11.82 1.01 -5.61
CA HIS A 160 -13.19 0.61 -5.88
C HIS A 160 -14.20 1.77 -6.02
N ILE A 161 -13.74 3.04 -5.96
CA ILE A 161 -14.60 4.16 -6.36
C ILE A 161 -14.91 4.04 -7.86
N GLN A 162 -16.14 4.33 -8.24
CA GLN A 162 -16.55 4.25 -9.64
C GLN A 162 -16.20 5.55 -10.36
N ILE A 163 -15.30 5.47 -11.32
CA ILE A 163 -14.93 6.61 -12.18
C ILE A 163 -15.54 6.50 -13.59
N GLU A 164 -15.97 5.30 -14.00
CA GLU A 164 -16.51 5.07 -15.34
C GLU A 164 -17.83 4.30 -15.27
N LYS A 165 -18.94 4.97 -15.54
CA LYS A 165 -20.25 4.33 -15.53
C LYS A 165 -20.34 3.25 -16.63
N ASN A 166 -20.74 2.03 -16.26
CA ASN A 166 -20.81 0.87 -17.17
C ASN A 166 -19.46 0.46 -17.80
N GLY A 167 -18.35 0.85 -17.20
CA GLY A 167 -17.01 0.56 -17.67
C GLY A 167 -16.54 -0.89 -17.43
N ARG A 168 -15.22 -1.07 -17.37
CA ARG A 168 -14.56 -2.38 -17.23
C ARG A 168 -15.03 -3.14 -15.99
N GLN A 169 -15.22 -4.46 -16.13
CA GLN A 169 -15.56 -5.34 -14.98
C GLN A 169 -14.43 -5.34 -13.93
N CYS A 170 -14.79 -5.23 -12.66
CA CYS A 170 -13.88 -5.34 -11.52
C CYS A 170 -14.09 -6.66 -10.77
N LEU A 171 -13.03 -7.17 -10.15
CA LEU A 171 -13.09 -8.38 -9.31
C LEU A 171 -13.99 -8.20 -8.08
N CYS A 172 -14.25 -6.97 -7.62
CA CYS A 172 -15.22 -6.69 -6.56
C CYS A 172 -16.70 -6.91 -6.97
N GLY A 173 -16.96 -7.37 -8.20
CA GLY A 173 -18.29 -7.61 -8.74
C GLY A 173 -18.95 -6.39 -9.41
N LYS A 174 -18.40 -5.19 -9.26
CA LYS A 174 -18.91 -3.95 -9.86
C LYS A 174 -18.20 -3.65 -11.18
N LYS A 175 -18.66 -2.59 -11.87
CA LYS A 175 -18.04 -2.08 -13.10
C LYS A 175 -17.53 -0.67 -12.89
N GLY A 176 -16.46 -0.30 -13.62
CA GLY A 176 -15.96 1.06 -13.68
C GLY A 176 -15.14 1.50 -12.49
N CYS A 177 -14.62 0.57 -11.69
CA CYS A 177 -13.76 0.87 -10.56
C CYS A 177 -12.45 1.54 -11.00
N TYR A 178 -11.98 2.51 -10.25
CA TYR A 178 -10.79 3.31 -10.48
C TYR A 178 -9.54 2.49 -10.80
N GLU A 179 -9.29 1.41 -10.05
CA GLU A 179 -8.13 0.54 -10.29
C GLU A 179 -8.12 -0.10 -11.69
N ARG A 180 -9.31 -0.25 -12.32
CA ARG A 180 -9.42 -0.84 -13.67
C ARG A 180 -8.94 0.10 -14.77
N TYR A 181 -8.64 1.35 -14.45
CA TYR A 181 -8.21 2.41 -15.37
C TYR A 181 -6.88 3.05 -14.97
N ALA A 182 -6.57 3.14 -13.68
CA ALA A 182 -5.43 3.90 -13.17
C ALA A 182 -4.39 3.06 -12.42
N SER A 183 -4.57 1.73 -12.28
CA SER A 183 -3.50 0.87 -11.73
C SER A 183 -2.37 0.65 -12.74
N ALA A 184 -1.22 0.12 -12.28
CA ALA A 184 -0.14 -0.30 -13.17
C ALA A 184 -0.58 -1.43 -14.10
N THR A 185 -1.40 -2.37 -13.61
CA THR A 185 -2.02 -3.41 -14.46
C THR A 185 -2.93 -2.81 -15.52
N ALA A 186 -3.69 -1.77 -15.18
CA ALA A 186 -4.54 -1.08 -16.14
C ALA A 186 -3.71 -0.43 -17.26
N LEU A 187 -2.59 0.22 -16.92
CA LEU A 187 -1.67 0.78 -17.91
C LEU A 187 -1.14 -0.29 -18.88
N VAL A 188 -0.65 -1.41 -18.35
CA VAL A 188 -0.19 -2.55 -19.17
C VAL A 188 -1.29 -3.06 -20.09
N THR A 189 -2.50 -3.19 -19.56
CA THR A 189 -3.67 -3.65 -20.35
C THR A 189 -4.01 -2.66 -21.47
N MET A 190 -4.05 -1.36 -21.17
CA MET A 190 -4.36 -0.31 -22.15
C MET A 190 -3.31 -0.26 -23.27
N VAL A 191 -2.03 -0.40 -22.91
CA VAL A 191 -0.95 -0.46 -23.91
C VAL A 191 -1.09 -1.72 -24.78
N LYS A 192 -1.38 -2.88 -24.20
CA LYS A 192 -1.64 -4.11 -24.97
C LYS A 192 -2.81 -3.97 -25.94
N GLU A 193 -3.90 -3.31 -25.51
CA GLU A 193 -5.09 -3.08 -26.34
C GLU A 193 -4.81 -2.17 -27.54
N GLU A 194 -4.01 -1.11 -27.38
CA GLU A 194 -3.78 -0.08 -28.41
C GLU A 194 -2.49 -0.29 -29.22
N TYR A 195 -1.40 -0.74 -28.57
CA TYR A 195 -0.09 -0.97 -29.18
C TYR A 195 0.04 -2.39 -29.76
N GLY A 196 -0.74 -3.35 -29.24
CA GLY A 196 -0.79 -4.73 -29.73
C GLY A 196 0.22 -5.69 -29.10
N GLU A 197 1.11 -5.22 -28.23
CA GLU A 197 2.13 -6.03 -27.54
C GLU A 197 1.96 -5.96 -26.01
N GLU A 198 2.30 -7.07 -25.35
CA GLU A 198 2.32 -7.12 -23.89
C GLU A 198 3.69 -6.63 -23.37
N LEU A 199 3.68 -5.43 -22.83
CA LEU A 199 4.88 -4.76 -22.31
C LEU A 199 4.80 -4.60 -20.80
N ASN A 200 5.93 -4.74 -20.11
CA ASN A 200 6.01 -4.38 -18.71
C ASN A 200 6.13 -2.85 -18.51
N GLY A 201 5.92 -2.38 -17.27
CA GLY A 201 5.94 -0.95 -16.98
C GLY A 201 7.23 -0.23 -17.41
N LYS A 202 8.41 -0.89 -17.30
CA LYS A 202 9.67 -0.30 -17.76
C LYS A 202 9.68 -0.11 -19.26
N GLN A 203 9.33 -1.14 -20.04
CA GLN A 203 9.28 -1.08 -21.50
C GLN A 203 8.28 -0.02 -22.00
N ILE A 204 7.14 0.12 -21.33
CA ILE A 204 6.16 1.16 -21.66
C ILE A 204 6.78 2.55 -21.54
N PHE A 205 7.44 2.85 -20.44
CA PHE A 205 8.05 4.16 -20.25
C PHE A 205 9.31 4.36 -21.11
N ASP A 206 10.06 3.32 -21.42
CA ASP A 206 11.16 3.38 -22.40
C ASP A 206 10.62 3.82 -23.79
N LEU A 207 9.51 3.23 -24.26
CA LEU A 207 8.83 3.63 -25.50
C LEU A 207 8.24 5.04 -25.43
N TYR A 208 7.63 5.38 -24.30
CA TYR A 208 7.13 6.72 -24.06
C TYR A 208 8.23 7.78 -24.26
N HIS A 209 9.38 7.59 -23.60
CA HIS A 209 10.51 8.52 -23.69
C HIS A 209 11.21 8.52 -25.05
N SER A 210 11.09 7.42 -25.83
CA SER A 210 11.61 7.36 -27.21
C SER A 210 10.70 8.06 -28.23
N GLY A 211 9.52 8.57 -27.80
CA GLY A 211 8.61 9.30 -28.66
C GLY A 211 7.61 8.44 -29.43
N ASN A 212 7.33 7.20 -28.98
CA ASN A 212 6.29 6.38 -29.60
C ASN A 212 4.90 6.97 -29.33
N GLN A 213 4.28 7.50 -30.38
CA GLN A 213 3.03 8.27 -30.24
C GLN A 213 1.88 7.46 -29.66
N VAL A 214 1.70 6.19 -30.05
CA VAL A 214 0.64 5.32 -29.53
C VAL A 214 0.81 5.13 -28.02
N VAL A 215 2.02 4.87 -27.57
CA VAL A 215 2.31 4.69 -26.14
C VAL A 215 2.16 5.99 -25.37
N ILE A 216 2.55 7.12 -25.97
CA ILE A 216 2.35 8.46 -25.38
C ILE A 216 0.85 8.69 -25.14
N ASP A 217 0.01 8.49 -26.14
CA ASP A 217 -1.43 8.72 -26.04
C ASP A 217 -2.07 7.85 -24.95
N VAL A 218 -1.64 6.59 -24.83
CA VAL A 218 -2.10 5.68 -23.78
C VAL A 218 -1.67 6.13 -22.39
N VAL A 219 -0.41 6.50 -22.23
CA VAL A 219 0.13 6.96 -20.92
C VAL A 219 -0.55 8.26 -20.47
N GLU A 220 -0.75 9.23 -21.38
CA GLU A 220 -1.45 10.47 -21.06
C GLU A 220 -2.92 10.19 -20.66
N LYS A 221 -3.60 9.28 -21.34
CA LYS A 221 -4.96 8.83 -20.96
C LYS A 221 -4.96 8.12 -19.60
N TRP A 222 -3.96 7.32 -19.29
CA TRP A 222 -3.81 6.69 -18.00
C TRP A 222 -3.59 7.72 -16.87
N ILE A 223 -2.77 8.76 -17.12
CA ILE A 223 -2.57 9.89 -16.19
C ILE A 223 -3.89 10.63 -15.99
N ASP A 224 -4.68 10.81 -17.04
CA ASP A 224 -5.99 11.45 -16.96
C ASP A 224 -6.94 10.69 -16.03
N TYR A 225 -7.07 9.37 -16.19
CA TYR A 225 -7.83 8.53 -15.26
C TYR A 225 -7.28 8.57 -13.83
N LEU A 226 -5.94 8.57 -13.67
CA LEU A 226 -5.31 8.65 -12.36
C LEU A 226 -5.72 9.95 -11.66
N THR A 227 -5.71 11.05 -12.37
CA THR A 227 -6.03 12.37 -11.81
C THR A 227 -7.53 12.59 -11.60
N ASP A 228 -8.43 11.88 -12.31
CA ASP A 228 -9.86 11.85 -12.00
C ASP A 228 -10.13 11.31 -10.60
N GLY A 229 -9.47 10.19 -10.26
CA GLY A 229 -9.58 9.63 -8.91
C GLY A 229 -8.96 10.53 -7.85
N LEU A 230 -7.77 11.10 -8.11
CA LEU A 230 -7.13 12.06 -7.20
C LEU A 230 -8.00 13.30 -6.97
N GLY A 231 -8.62 13.82 -8.02
CA GLY A 231 -9.55 14.95 -7.94
C GLY A 231 -10.77 14.64 -7.07
N THR A 232 -11.35 13.45 -7.25
CA THR A 232 -12.45 12.96 -6.40
C THR A 232 -12.04 12.92 -4.92
N LEU A 233 -10.86 12.37 -4.63
CA LEU A 233 -10.33 12.31 -3.26
C LEU A 233 -10.04 13.70 -2.69
N ALA A 234 -9.53 14.62 -3.52
CA ALA A 234 -9.31 16.00 -3.13
C ALA A 234 -10.62 16.69 -2.71
N TYR A 235 -11.72 16.48 -3.46
CA TYR A 235 -13.03 17.04 -3.11
C TYR A 235 -13.63 16.43 -1.83
N ILE A 236 -13.43 15.12 -1.59
CA ILE A 236 -14.01 14.43 -0.43
C ILE A 236 -13.25 14.78 0.86
N PHE A 237 -11.92 14.73 0.83
CA PHE A 237 -11.08 14.81 2.03
C PHE A 237 -10.40 16.17 2.21
N ASN A 238 -10.28 16.97 1.15
CA ASN A 238 -9.53 18.23 1.15
C ASN A 238 -8.17 18.12 1.88
N PRO A 239 -7.33 17.14 1.52
CA PRO A 239 -6.09 16.87 2.24
C PRO A 239 -5.01 17.91 1.89
N SER A 240 -4.05 18.11 2.80
CA SER A 240 -2.87 18.93 2.49
C SER A 240 -1.81 18.18 1.68
N LEU A 241 -1.89 16.84 1.65
CA LEU A 241 -0.92 15.99 0.97
C LEU A 241 -1.61 14.71 0.48
N ILE A 242 -1.26 14.27 -0.73
CA ILE A 242 -1.50 12.91 -1.21
C ILE A 242 -0.13 12.29 -1.51
N VAL A 243 0.20 11.18 -0.85
CA VAL A 243 1.39 10.39 -1.10
C VAL A 243 1.04 9.28 -2.09
N ILE A 244 1.80 9.16 -3.17
CA ILE A 244 1.64 8.10 -4.17
C ILE A 244 2.82 7.14 -4.06
N GLY A 245 2.52 5.88 -3.76
CA GLY A 245 3.48 4.78 -3.72
C GLY A 245 3.30 3.78 -4.87
N GLY A 246 4.14 2.76 -4.89
CA GLY A 246 4.10 1.69 -5.89
C GLY A 246 5.14 1.85 -7.00
N GLY A 247 5.19 0.86 -7.90
CA GLY A 247 6.24 0.75 -8.92
C GLY A 247 6.31 1.92 -9.90
N VAL A 248 5.21 2.63 -10.09
CA VAL A 248 5.12 3.79 -11.01
C VAL A 248 5.95 4.98 -10.54
N THR A 249 6.23 5.11 -9.24
CA THR A 249 7.03 6.21 -8.68
C THR A 249 8.48 6.22 -9.17
N LYS A 250 8.97 5.08 -9.73
CA LYS A 250 10.29 4.99 -10.36
C LYS A 250 10.47 5.92 -11.56
N GLN A 251 9.38 6.47 -12.10
CA GLN A 251 9.43 7.47 -13.17
C GLN A 251 9.86 8.86 -12.67
N GLY A 252 9.92 9.06 -11.34
CA GLY A 252 10.47 10.27 -10.73
C GLY A 252 9.67 11.53 -11.04
N ASP A 253 10.36 12.66 -10.98
CA ASP A 253 9.78 14.02 -11.09
C ASP A 253 8.98 14.22 -12.38
N TYR A 254 9.40 13.60 -13.47
CA TYR A 254 8.69 13.69 -14.74
C TYR A 254 7.20 13.27 -14.63
N LEU A 255 6.94 12.09 -14.04
CA LEU A 255 5.56 11.62 -13.86
C LEU A 255 4.81 12.50 -12.84
N LEU A 256 5.50 12.93 -11.79
CA LEU A 256 4.92 13.81 -10.77
C LEU A 256 4.46 15.16 -11.38
N GLU A 257 5.26 15.76 -12.25
CA GLU A 257 4.89 16.99 -12.97
C GLU A 257 3.68 16.79 -13.86
N LYS A 258 3.61 15.67 -14.59
CA LYS A 258 2.46 15.32 -15.43
C LYS A 258 1.18 15.15 -14.61
N ILE A 259 1.26 14.44 -13.47
CA ILE A 259 0.12 14.27 -12.55
C ILE A 259 -0.35 15.64 -12.03
N ASN A 260 0.55 16.48 -11.55
CA ASN A 260 0.20 17.81 -11.05
C ASN A 260 -0.48 18.66 -12.13
N LYS A 261 0.08 18.70 -13.33
CA LYS A 261 -0.48 19.45 -14.45
C LYS A 261 -1.87 18.97 -14.86
N SER A 262 -2.10 17.65 -14.89
CA SER A 262 -3.41 17.10 -15.22
C SER A 262 -4.42 17.37 -14.11
N LEU A 263 -4.02 17.23 -12.85
CA LEU A 263 -4.88 17.48 -11.68
C LEU A 263 -5.32 18.95 -11.59
N ASP A 264 -4.44 19.88 -11.94
CA ASP A 264 -4.73 21.32 -11.95
C ASP A 264 -5.96 21.70 -12.79
N GLY A 265 -6.22 20.96 -13.87
CA GLY A 265 -7.41 21.14 -14.69
C GLY A 265 -8.70 20.57 -14.09
N LYS A 266 -8.60 19.76 -13.05
CA LYS A 266 -9.71 18.94 -12.53
C LYS A 266 -10.26 19.38 -11.18
N ILE A 267 -9.52 20.18 -10.42
CA ILE A 267 -9.94 20.66 -9.09
C ILE A 267 -9.98 22.17 -9.02
N GLY A 268 -10.90 22.69 -8.20
CA GLY A 268 -11.08 24.12 -8.00
C GLY A 268 -9.95 24.77 -7.20
N GLU A 269 -9.73 26.07 -7.38
CA GLU A 269 -8.62 26.84 -6.79
C GLU A 269 -8.48 26.69 -5.26
N ASN A 270 -9.61 26.59 -4.53
CA ASN A 270 -9.58 26.43 -3.07
C ASN A 270 -8.98 25.10 -2.62
N TYR A 271 -9.05 24.06 -3.47
CA TYR A 271 -8.48 22.72 -3.21
C TYR A 271 -7.01 22.66 -3.59
N LYS A 272 -6.60 23.36 -4.66
CA LYS A 272 -5.20 23.43 -5.11
C LYS A 272 -4.30 24.14 -4.12
N LYS A 273 -4.81 25.18 -3.46
CA LYS A 273 -4.03 26.14 -2.67
C LYS A 273 -3.06 25.51 -1.68
N ASN A 274 -3.42 24.39 -1.08
CA ASN A 274 -2.60 23.71 -0.06
C ASN A 274 -2.30 22.24 -0.40
N LEU A 275 -2.89 21.69 -1.46
CA LEU A 275 -2.68 20.30 -1.85
C LEU A 275 -1.29 20.10 -2.45
N GLN A 276 -0.56 19.14 -1.93
CA GLN A 276 0.69 18.66 -2.48
C GLN A 276 0.53 17.19 -2.91
N ILE A 277 1.09 16.85 -4.05
CA ILE A 277 1.27 15.44 -4.44
C ILE A 277 2.75 15.12 -4.26
N LYS A 278 3.07 14.03 -3.58
CA LYS A 278 4.45 13.53 -3.42
C LYS A 278 4.51 12.04 -3.71
N PHE A 279 5.67 11.58 -4.15
CA PHE A 279 5.93 10.15 -4.17
C PHE A 279 6.40 9.67 -2.79
N ALA A 280 6.07 8.39 -2.50
CA ALA A 280 6.49 7.70 -1.30
C ALA A 280 8.03 7.56 -1.27
N GLU A 281 8.63 7.78 -0.10
CA GLU A 281 10.09 7.76 0.09
C GLU A 281 10.60 6.40 0.56
N LEU A 282 9.79 5.62 1.29
CA LEU A 282 10.23 4.37 1.94
C LEU A 282 10.19 3.15 1.01
N GLY A 283 9.56 3.28 -0.16
CA GLY A 283 9.48 2.23 -1.16
C GLY A 283 8.94 0.90 -0.59
N ASN A 284 9.65 -0.20 -0.86
CA ASN A 284 9.24 -1.54 -0.43
C ASN A 284 9.34 -1.79 1.08
N ASN A 285 9.89 -0.87 1.86
CA ASN A 285 10.02 -1.02 3.30
C ASN A 285 8.86 -0.34 4.05
N ALA A 286 8.05 0.45 3.36
CA ALA A 286 6.99 1.26 3.97
C ALA A 286 6.01 0.42 4.82
N GLY A 287 5.61 -0.76 4.34
CA GLY A 287 4.73 -1.67 5.06
C GLY A 287 5.30 -2.12 6.40
N MET A 288 6.53 -2.64 6.42
CA MET A 288 7.18 -3.08 7.66
C MET A 288 7.41 -1.94 8.66
N LEU A 289 7.84 -0.78 8.17
CA LEU A 289 8.11 0.40 9.01
C LEU A 289 6.81 0.98 9.58
N GLY A 290 5.72 0.96 8.82
CA GLY A 290 4.41 1.37 9.32
C GLY A 290 3.83 0.42 10.35
N ALA A 291 4.00 -0.89 10.16
CA ALA A 291 3.62 -1.88 11.15
C ALA A 291 4.44 -1.73 12.45
N GLU A 292 5.74 -1.44 12.32
CA GLU A 292 6.61 -1.12 13.45
C GLU A 292 6.10 0.12 14.22
N TYR A 293 5.80 1.20 13.50
CA TYR A 293 5.22 2.40 14.12
C TYR A 293 3.94 2.10 14.90
N LEU A 294 3.07 1.25 14.35
CA LEU A 294 1.84 0.81 14.99
C LEU A 294 2.13 0.02 16.27
N LEU A 295 3.09 -0.91 16.23
CA LEU A 295 3.52 -1.68 17.40
C LEU A 295 4.09 -0.77 18.49
N LEU A 296 4.95 0.18 18.13
CA LEU A 296 5.50 1.15 19.09
C LEU A 296 4.42 1.98 19.76
N LYS A 297 3.38 2.40 19.02
CA LYS A 297 2.21 3.06 19.61
C LYS A 297 1.46 2.15 20.58
N LYS A 298 1.23 0.88 20.21
CA LYS A 298 0.57 -0.12 21.09
C LYS A 298 1.32 -0.29 22.41
N ILE A 299 2.64 -0.45 22.34
CA ILE A 299 3.48 -0.73 23.53
C ILE A 299 3.59 0.50 24.44
N LYS A 300 3.68 1.72 23.89
CA LYS A 300 3.71 2.95 24.69
C LYS A 300 2.43 3.24 25.45
N HIS A 301 1.28 2.68 25.02
CA HIS A 301 0.01 2.79 25.73
C HIS A 301 -0.11 1.83 26.94
N PHE A 302 0.80 0.86 27.07
CA PHE A 302 0.82 -0.10 28.17
C PHE A 302 1.95 0.18 29.20
N ASN A 303 2.75 1.22 28.99
CA ASN A 303 3.73 1.76 29.94
C ASN A 303 3.29 3.14 30.44
#